data_95f4fc0aad23a552cb5031538c4fc103
#
_entry.id   95f4fc0aad23a552cb5031538c4fc103
#
_cell.length_a   1.000
_cell.length_b   1.000
_cell.length_c   1.000
_cell.angle_alpha   90.00
_cell.angle_beta   90.00
_cell.angle_gamma   90.00
#
_symmetry.space_group_name_H-M   'P 1'
#
loop_
_entity.id
_entity.type
_entity.pdbx_description
1 polymer ?
#
loop_
_entity_poly.entity_id
_entity_poly.type
_entity_poly.pdbx_seq_one_letter_code
_entity_poly.pdbx_strand_id
1 'polypeptide(L)'
;MLEYDEKRDYIRMEVDCEVTYKLADEDTFKTGRCICLSGAGVSFIAETGYEAGLAMEVNIIPKSSVTPSMTAFIEVVRSIPQDDGSFEVAASIKSLK
;
A
#
# COMPACT_ATOMS: atom_id res chain seq x y z
N MET A 1 10.59 4.21 -27.86
CA MET A 1 10.47 4.16 -27.39
C MET A 1 10.25 3.66 -26.52
N LEU A 2 10.10 3.48 -26.14
CA LEU A 2 9.77 3.01 -25.23
C LEU A 2 10.64 2.67 -24.35
N GLU A 3 11.67 2.94 -24.30
CA GLU A 3 12.50 2.60 -23.49
C GLU A 3 12.27 2.99 -22.20
N TYR A 4 11.76 4.05 -22.03
CA TYR A 4 11.55 4.48 -20.75
C TYR A 4 10.61 3.57 -20.11
N ASP A 5 10.01 2.77 -20.83
CA ASP A 5 9.12 1.91 -20.27
C ASP A 5 9.79 0.86 -19.57
N GLU A 6 10.97 0.60 -19.90
CA GLU A 6 11.55 -0.41 -19.25
C GLU A 6 11.75 -0.16 -17.89
N LYS A 7 11.83 1.04 -17.51
CA LYS A 7 12.00 1.28 -16.19
C LYS A 7 10.86 0.87 -15.48
N ARG A 8 9.76 0.74 -16.06
CA ARG A 8 8.65 0.43 -15.39
C ARG A 8 8.34 -0.92 -15.53
N ASP A 9 9.16 -1.69 -15.98
CA ASP A 9 8.94 -2.99 -16.05
C ASP A 9 8.68 -3.63 -14.86
N TYR A 10 8.97 -3.05 -13.80
CA TYR A 10 8.64 -3.54 -12.68
C TYR A 10 7.34 -3.58 -12.55
N ILE A 11 6.49 -4.05 -12.74
CA ILE A 11 5.24 -4.23 -12.49
C ILE A 11 4.70 -3.44 -11.43
N ARG A 12 4.62 -2.18 -11.64
CA ARG A 12 3.95 -1.39 -10.78
C ARG A 12 2.63 -1.24 -11.36
N MET A 13 1.56 -1.79 -10.85
CA MET A 13 0.25 -1.66 -11.34
C MET A 13 -0.52 -0.69 -10.53
N GLU A 14 -1.22 0.23 -11.18
CA GLU A 14 -2.16 1.03 -10.50
C GLU A 14 -3.35 0.18 -10.30
N VAL A 15 -3.78 0.00 -9.08
CA VAL A 15 -4.90 -0.85 -8.78
C VAL A 15 -5.98 -0.07 -8.10
N ASP A 16 -7.22 -0.39 -8.44
CA ASP A 16 -8.34 0.27 -7.82
C ASP A 16 -8.90 -0.74 -6.83
N CYS A 17 -8.32 -0.83 -5.68
CA CYS A 17 -8.79 -1.75 -4.69
C CYS A 17 -8.79 -1.09 -3.34
N GLU A 18 -9.52 -1.69 -2.42
CA GLU A 18 -9.62 -1.19 -1.08
C GLU A 18 -8.50 -1.76 -0.28
N VAL A 19 -8.02 -1.03 0.67
CA VAL A 19 -7.01 -1.54 1.57
C VAL A 19 -7.44 -1.25 2.99
N THR A 20 -7.26 -2.20 3.89
CA THR A 20 -7.41 -1.94 5.31
C THR A 20 -6.03 -2.06 5.93
N TYR A 21 -5.75 -1.23 6.90
CA TYR A 21 -4.40 -1.15 7.45
C TYR A 21 -4.45 -0.86 8.94
N LYS A 22 -3.44 -1.31 9.64
CA LYS A 22 -3.27 -0.98 11.05
C LYS A 22 -1.81 -1.07 11.40
N LEU A 23 -1.41 -0.40 12.47
CA LEU A 23 -0.07 -0.60 13.00
C LEU A 23 0.00 -2.00 13.59
N ALA A 24 1.17 -2.57 13.62
CA ALA A 24 1.34 -3.94 14.07
C ALA A 24 0.84 -4.16 15.49
N ASP A 25 0.90 -3.10 16.31
CA ASP A 25 0.47 -3.24 17.70
C ASP A 25 -0.93 -2.69 17.92
N GLU A 26 -1.70 -2.41 16.89
CA GLU A 26 -3.07 -1.94 17.04
C GLU A 26 -4.02 -3.08 16.78
N ASP A 27 -5.23 -2.93 17.26
CA ASP A 27 -6.25 -3.97 17.09
C ASP A 27 -7.28 -3.63 16.05
N THR A 28 -7.36 -2.39 15.62
CA THR A 28 -8.43 -1.95 14.72
C THR A 28 -7.87 -1.53 13.38
N PHE A 29 -8.44 -2.08 12.32
CA PHE A 29 -8.05 -1.70 10.99
C PHE A 29 -8.77 -0.44 10.55
N LYS A 30 -8.09 0.38 9.76
CA LYS A 30 -8.69 1.53 9.11
C LYS A 30 -8.76 1.25 7.63
N THR A 31 -9.62 1.94 6.93
CA THR A 31 -9.83 1.71 5.51
C THR A 31 -9.18 2.80 4.70
N GLY A 32 -8.52 2.44 3.64
CA GLY A 32 -7.92 3.38 2.71
C GLY A 32 -8.07 2.88 1.29
N ARG A 33 -7.33 3.50 0.39
CA ARG A 33 -7.39 3.13 -1.01
C ARG A 33 -6.00 2.81 -1.50
N CYS A 34 -5.86 1.70 -2.17
CA CYS A 34 -4.57 1.30 -2.71
C CYS A 34 -4.29 2.09 -3.97
N ILE A 35 -3.10 2.63 -4.10
CA ILE A 35 -2.73 3.39 -5.26
C ILE A 35 -1.85 2.55 -6.18
N CYS A 36 -0.83 1.95 -5.64
CA CYS A 36 0.12 1.17 -6.43
C CYS A 36 0.51 -0.06 -5.67
N LEU A 37 0.71 -1.13 -6.39
CA LEU A 37 1.15 -2.37 -5.78
C LEU A 37 2.21 -2.98 -6.67
N SER A 38 3.31 -3.42 -6.09
CA SER A 38 4.33 -4.13 -6.83
C SER A 38 4.79 -5.31 -5.97
N GLY A 39 5.69 -6.09 -6.47
CA GLY A 39 6.17 -7.23 -5.71
C GLY A 39 6.95 -6.84 -4.48
N ALA A 40 7.47 -5.63 -4.44
CA ALA A 40 8.32 -5.21 -3.34
C ALA A 40 7.68 -4.15 -2.45
N GLY A 41 6.62 -3.52 -2.87
CA GLY A 41 6.06 -2.45 -2.08
C GLY A 41 4.64 -2.11 -2.42
N VAL A 42 4.05 -1.25 -1.60
CA VAL A 42 2.67 -0.83 -1.77
C VAL A 42 2.56 0.63 -1.39
N SER A 43 1.68 1.36 -2.07
CA SER A 43 1.34 2.72 -1.69
C SER A 43 -0.16 2.81 -1.51
N PHE A 44 -0.60 3.49 -0.50
CA PHE A 44 -2.03 3.63 -0.24
C PHE A 44 -2.32 4.96 0.42
N ILE A 45 -3.56 5.38 0.37
CA ILE A 45 -3.99 6.62 0.99
C ILE A 45 -4.52 6.30 2.38
N ALA A 46 -3.97 6.98 3.38
CA ALA A 46 -4.36 6.81 4.77
C ALA A 46 -4.86 8.12 5.32
N GLU A 47 -5.63 8.09 6.39
CA GLU A 47 -6.15 9.32 6.96
C GLU A 47 -5.11 10.01 7.81
N THR A 48 -4.03 9.36 8.16
CA THR A 48 -3.02 9.99 9.00
C THR A 48 -1.67 9.54 8.51
N GLY A 49 -0.62 10.26 8.80
CA GLY A 49 0.71 9.90 8.39
C GLY A 49 1.35 8.93 9.36
N TYR A 50 2.30 8.16 8.87
CA TYR A 50 3.03 7.21 9.68
C TYR A 50 4.53 7.44 9.47
N GLU A 51 5.29 7.28 10.49
CA GLU A 51 6.72 7.51 10.39
C GLU A 51 7.43 6.36 9.71
N ALA A 52 8.51 6.67 9.03
CA ALA A 52 9.32 5.65 8.39
C ALA A 52 9.81 4.65 9.44
N GLY A 53 9.80 3.40 9.07
CA GLY A 53 10.24 2.35 9.96
C GLY A 53 9.14 1.68 10.77
N LEU A 54 7.94 2.23 10.74
CA LEU A 54 6.86 1.61 11.51
C LEU A 54 6.38 0.34 10.80
N ALA A 55 6.11 -0.67 11.58
CA ALA A 55 5.58 -1.93 11.05
C ALA A 55 4.08 -1.87 11.01
N MET A 56 3.49 -2.30 9.93
CA MET A 56 2.05 -2.27 9.74
C MET A 56 1.59 -3.54 9.07
N GLU A 57 0.32 -3.83 9.21
CA GLU A 57 -0.31 -4.94 8.54
C GLU A 57 -1.37 -4.38 7.62
N VAL A 58 -1.39 -4.81 6.35
CA VAL A 58 -2.38 -4.33 5.40
C VAL A 58 -3.08 -5.51 4.76
N ASN A 59 -4.36 -5.33 4.44
CA ASN A 59 -5.12 -6.28 3.67
C ASN A 59 -5.53 -5.58 2.40
N ILE A 60 -5.19 -6.15 1.26
CA ILE A 60 -5.53 -5.57 -0.03
C ILE A 60 -6.70 -6.36 -0.58
N ILE A 61 -7.81 -5.69 -0.80
CA ILE A 61 -9.06 -6.32 -1.17
C ILE A 61 -9.39 -5.89 -2.58
N PRO A 62 -9.13 -6.74 -3.57
CA PRO A 62 -9.40 -6.37 -4.95
C PRO A 62 -10.89 -6.27 -5.21
N LYS A 63 -11.28 -5.48 -6.20
CA LYS A 63 -12.67 -5.40 -6.52
C LYS A 63 -13.16 -6.64 -7.23
N SER A 64 -12.29 -7.39 -7.84
CA SER A 64 -12.69 -8.58 -8.55
C SER A 64 -12.97 -9.71 -7.58
N SER A 65 -14.10 -10.37 -7.73
CA SER A 65 -14.42 -11.46 -6.83
C SER A 65 -13.62 -12.70 -7.14
N VAL A 66 -12.93 -12.75 -8.29
CA VAL A 66 -12.13 -13.91 -8.57
C VAL A 66 -10.75 -13.82 -7.99
N THR A 67 -10.31 -12.63 -7.61
CA THR A 67 -8.98 -12.45 -7.05
C THR A 67 -9.08 -12.42 -5.53
N PRO A 68 -8.39 -13.28 -4.82
CA PRO A 68 -8.49 -13.27 -3.36
C PRO A 68 -7.81 -12.07 -2.76
N SER A 69 -8.24 -11.69 -1.59
CA SER A 69 -7.58 -10.61 -0.87
C SER A 69 -6.21 -11.10 -0.39
N MET A 70 -5.33 -10.14 -0.12
CA MET A 70 -3.97 -10.45 0.25
C MET A 70 -3.62 -9.71 1.52
N THR A 71 -2.98 -10.38 2.44
CA THR A 71 -2.50 -9.76 3.67
C THR A 71 -0.99 -9.69 3.65
N ALA A 72 -0.46 -8.54 3.98
CA ALA A 72 0.99 -8.34 3.97
C ALA A 72 1.44 -7.61 5.21
N PHE A 73 2.64 -7.90 5.64
CA PHE A 73 3.28 -7.10 6.68
C PHE A 73 4.24 -6.16 5.98
N ILE A 74 4.16 -4.90 6.31
CA ILE A 74 4.90 -3.87 5.62
C ILE A 74 5.66 -3.00 6.59
N GLU A 75 6.63 -2.29 6.08
CA GLU A 75 7.37 -1.31 6.86
C GLU A 75 7.27 0.01 6.13
N VAL A 76 6.84 1.05 6.79
CA VAL A 76 6.63 2.36 6.18
C VAL A 76 7.97 2.93 5.72
N VAL A 77 8.00 3.43 4.49
CA VAL A 77 9.17 4.10 3.96
C VAL A 77 8.98 5.61 4.08
N ARG A 78 7.80 6.09 3.78
CA ARG A 78 7.50 7.51 3.93
C ARG A 78 6.01 7.76 3.84
N SER A 79 5.59 8.92 4.31
CA SER A 79 4.23 9.38 4.16
C SER A 79 4.28 10.78 3.58
N ILE A 80 3.46 11.05 2.58
CA ILE A 80 3.44 12.32 1.89
C ILE A 80 2.09 12.95 2.10
N PRO A 81 2.02 14.14 2.70
CA PRO A 81 0.73 14.77 2.90
C PRO A 81 0.09 15.18 1.57
N GLN A 82 -1.21 15.02 1.50
CA GLN A 82 -1.97 15.35 0.32
C GLN A 82 -2.76 16.62 0.58
N ASP A 83 -3.26 17.22 -0.50
CA ASP A 83 -3.97 18.48 -0.36
C ASP A 83 -5.25 18.37 0.44
N ASP A 84 -5.85 17.22 0.48
CA ASP A 84 -7.13 17.06 1.17
C ASP A 84 -6.98 16.60 2.62
N GLY A 85 -5.78 16.62 3.14
CA GLY A 85 -5.57 16.22 4.53
C GLY A 85 -5.22 14.77 4.72
N SER A 86 -5.28 13.96 3.67
CA SER A 86 -4.88 12.58 3.78
C SER A 86 -3.39 12.45 3.53
N PHE A 87 -2.88 11.24 3.56
CA PHE A 87 -1.46 10.98 3.35
C PHE A 87 -1.30 9.81 2.40
N GLU A 88 -0.33 9.91 1.51
CA GLU A 88 0.03 8.79 0.68
C GLU A 88 1.16 8.06 1.39
N VAL A 89 0.92 6.86 1.82
CA VAL A 89 1.90 6.08 2.57
C VAL A 89 2.56 5.10 1.62
N ALA A 90 3.88 5.15 1.53
CA ALA A 90 4.64 4.21 0.73
C ALA A 90 5.37 3.28 1.68
N ALA A 91 5.31 2.01 1.41
CA ALA A 91 5.87 1.01 2.32
C ALA A 91 6.47 -0.15 1.57
N SER A 92 7.43 -0.80 2.20
CA SER A 92 8.04 -2.01 1.65
C SER A 92 7.32 -3.22 2.18
N ILE A 93 7.09 -4.21 1.35
CA ILE A 93 6.48 -5.45 1.77
C ILE A 93 7.56 -6.33 2.37
N LYS A 94 7.38 -6.69 3.63
CA LYS A 94 8.37 -7.51 4.33
C LYS A 94 8.00 -8.97 4.29
N SER A 95 6.72 -9.29 4.33
CA SER A 95 6.29 -10.67 4.21
C SER A 95 4.83 -10.71 3.83
N LEU A 96 4.41 -11.80 3.26
CA LEU A 96 3.02 -12.03 2.93
C LEU A 96 2.50 -13.11 3.85
N LYS A 97 1.24 -12.96 4.20
CA LYS A 97 0.65 -13.91 5.06
C LYS A 97 -0.04 -14.98 4.29
#